data_4d8761cfa3f80271cfa468dcab56fa76
#
_entry.id   4d8761cfa3f80271cfa468dcab56fa76
#
_cell.length_a   1.000
_cell.length_b   1.000
_cell.length_c   1.000
_cell.angle_alpha   90.00
_cell.angle_beta   90.00
_cell.angle_gamma   90.00
#
_symmetry.space_group_name_H-M   'P 1'
#
loop_
_entity.id
_entity.type
_entity.pdbx_description
1 polymer ?
#
loop_
_entity_poly.entity_id
_entity_poly.type
_entity_poly.pdbx_seq_one_letter_code
_entity_poly.pdbx_strand_id
1 'polypeptide(L)'
;MDSTVKRVSTSPNHALDTEALKLDALVENAIKGSFEAFDKIMVHYRERMYGVIYNMTLNHSDAADLTQETFVKAFRSISKFKRKSSFFTWLYRIGVNLTLTFLKRKRNRKFFSFEQFFGDSLNEGQKGELASNEINSAKSTMLNELHEKLNEALTRLSDKHRTIVI
;
A
#
# COMPACT_ATOMS: atom_id res chain seq x y z
N MET A 1 57.43 -14.79 18.35
CA MET A 1 56.26 -15.40 17.65
C MET A 1 55.09 -14.46 17.82
N ASP A 2 54.95 -13.59 16.86
CA ASP A 2 54.03 -12.47 16.92
C ASP A 2 52.80 -12.79 16.04
N SER A 3 51.69 -13.06 16.69
CA SER A 3 50.43 -13.41 16.01
C SER A 3 49.55 -12.17 15.89
N THR A 4 49.84 -11.36 14.87
CA THR A 4 48.98 -10.21 14.53
C THR A 4 47.64 -10.68 13.95
N VAL A 5 46.64 -10.74 14.80
CA VAL A 5 45.24 -10.92 14.39
C VAL A 5 44.75 -9.63 13.74
N LYS A 6 44.70 -9.59 12.41
CA LYS A 6 44.06 -8.50 11.66
C LYS A 6 42.54 -8.55 11.92
N ARG A 7 42.07 -7.61 12.76
CA ARG A 7 40.64 -7.30 12.86
C ARG A 7 40.17 -6.71 11.53
N VAL A 8 39.43 -7.48 10.77
CA VAL A 8 38.67 -6.97 9.61
C VAL A 8 37.53 -6.14 10.17
N SER A 9 37.65 -4.83 10.15
CA SER A 9 36.58 -3.88 10.46
C SER A 9 35.60 -3.89 9.30
N THR A 10 34.54 -4.66 9.41
CA THR A 10 33.43 -4.65 8.47
C THR A 10 32.66 -3.35 8.70
N SER A 11 32.86 -2.35 7.86
CA SER A 11 32.10 -1.11 7.87
C SER A 11 30.60 -1.40 7.65
N PRO A 12 29.67 -0.77 8.40
CA PRO A 12 28.22 -1.02 8.26
C PRO A 12 27.69 -0.78 6.84
N ASN A 13 28.31 0.08 6.05
CA ASN A 13 27.97 0.29 4.64
C ASN A 13 28.17 -0.96 3.76
N HIS A 14 29.21 -1.76 4.01
CA HIS A 14 29.50 -2.94 3.20
C HIS A 14 28.48 -4.05 3.38
N ALA A 15 27.88 -4.16 4.56
CA ALA A 15 26.81 -5.13 4.82
C ALA A 15 25.50 -4.75 4.11
N LEU A 16 25.15 -3.47 4.10
CA LEU A 16 23.96 -2.93 3.40
C LEU A 16 24.10 -3.08 1.87
N ASP A 17 25.28 -2.81 1.33
CA ASP A 17 25.55 -2.97 -0.11
C ASP A 17 25.46 -4.44 -0.53
N THR A 18 25.94 -5.36 0.31
CA THR A 18 25.88 -6.80 0.06
C THR A 18 24.44 -7.32 0.10
N GLU A 19 23.61 -6.82 1.01
CA GLU A 19 22.19 -7.21 1.10
C GLU A 19 21.38 -6.67 -0.08
N ALA A 20 21.64 -5.43 -0.48
CA ALA A 20 21.02 -4.83 -1.66
C ALA A 20 21.36 -5.60 -2.94
N LEU A 21 22.61 -6.01 -3.13
CA LEU A 21 23.06 -6.82 -4.27
C LEU A 21 22.39 -8.20 -4.28
N LYS A 22 22.25 -8.86 -3.12
CA LYS A 22 21.54 -10.13 -2.99
C LYS A 22 20.07 -9.99 -3.38
N LEU A 23 19.43 -8.92 -2.94
CA LEU A 23 18.03 -8.65 -3.23
C LEU A 23 17.80 -8.39 -4.73
N ASP A 24 18.70 -7.66 -5.38
CA ASP A 24 18.66 -7.41 -6.83
C ASP A 24 18.82 -8.71 -7.64
N ALA A 25 19.70 -9.60 -7.22
CA ALA A 25 19.85 -10.92 -7.82
C ALA A 25 18.59 -11.78 -7.66
N LEU A 26 17.93 -11.74 -6.50
CA LEU A 26 16.66 -12.42 -6.28
C LEU A 26 15.57 -11.86 -7.20
N VAL A 27 15.46 -10.56 -7.36
CA VAL A 27 14.49 -9.92 -8.28
C VAL A 27 14.75 -10.35 -9.71
N GLU A 28 16.00 -10.42 -10.15
CA GLU A 28 16.34 -10.88 -11.48
C GLU A 28 15.94 -12.35 -11.72
N ASN A 29 16.21 -13.23 -10.77
CA ASN A 29 15.81 -14.63 -10.85
C ASN A 29 14.29 -14.80 -10.83
N ALA A 30 13.58 -14.01 -10.03
CA ALA A 30 12.12 -14.02 -10.01
C ALA A 30 11.51 -13.55 -11.35
N ILE A 31 12.10 -12.54 -12.00
CA ILE A 31 11.70 -12.12 -13.36
C ILE A 31 11.88 -13.24 -14.38
N LYS A 32 12.93 -14.06 -14.23
CA LYS A 32 13.19 -15.24 -15.06
C LYS A 32 12.28 -16.44 -14.72
N GLY A 33 11.40 -16.30 -13.72
CA GLY A 33 10.39 -17.29 -13.35
C GLY A 33 10.75 -18.16 -12.14
N SER A 34 11.81 -17.85 -11.39
CA SER A 34 12.15 -18.57 -10.17
C SER A 34 11.14 -18.28 -9.06
N PHE A 35 10.33 -19.26 -8.70
CA PHE A 35 9.39 -19.19 -7.57
C PHE A 35 10.13 -19.02 -6.24
N GLU A 36 11.22 -19.77 -6.04
CA GLU A 36 12.02 -19.69 -4.82
C GLU A 36 12.62 -18.31 -4.59
N ALA A 37 13.08 -17.66 -5.66
CA ALA A 37 13.58 -16.29 -5.57
C ALA A 37 12.48 -15.31 -5.19
N PHE A 38 11.27 -15.47 -5.75
CA PHE A 38 10.13 -14.63 -5.39
C PHE A 38 9.68 -14.85 -3.95
N ASP A 39 9.69 -16.08 -3.45
CA ASP A 39 9.36 -16.40 -2.06
C ASP A 39 10.28 -15.67 -1.06
N LYS A 40 11.58 -15.68 -1.33
CA LYS A 40 12.56 -14.93 -0.53
C LYS A 40 12.31 -13.42 -0.56
N ILE A 41 11.92 -12.87 -1.71
CA ILE A 41 11.53 -11.46 -1.84
C ILE A 41 10.25 -11.18 -1.04
N MET A 42 9.28 -12.08 -1.10
CA MET A 42 8.03 -11.97 -0.35
C MET A 42 8.30 -11.93 1.15
N VAL A 43 9.11 -12.85 1.67
CA VAL A 43 9.49 -12.87 3.10
C VAL A 43 10.15 -11.55 3.51
N HIS A 44 11.04 -11.01 2.68
CA HIS A 44 11.75 -9.76 2.96
C HIS A 44 10.83 -8.53 3.04
N TYR A 45 9.81 -8.44 2.16
CA TYR A 45 8.96 -7.25 2.07
C TYR A 45 7.60 -7.38 2.75
N ARG A 46 7.22 -8.56 3.25
CA ARG A 46 5.87 -8.83 3.77
C ARG A 46 5.47 -7.90 4.90
N GLU A 47 6.32 -7.76 5.91
CA GLU A 47 6.02 -6.92 7.08
C GLU A 47 5.90 -5.44 6.71
N ARG A 48 6.82 -4.98 5.86
CA ARG A 48 6.82 -3.59 5.40
C ARG A 48 5.57 -3.28 4.58
N MET A 49 5.15 -4.20 3.69
CA MET A 49 3.93 -4.03 2.90
C MET A 49 2.67 -4.10 3.76
N TYR A 50 2.63 -5.04 4.72
CA TYR A 50 1.55 -5.13 5.69
C TYR A 50 1.40 -3.82 6.47
N GLY A 51 2.47 -3.24 6.97
CA GLY A 51 2.45 -1.95 7.69
C GLY A 51 1.85 -0.82 6.84
N VAL A 52 2.24 -0.73 5.56
CA VAL A 52 1.67 0.26 4.63
C VAL A 52 0.16 0.06 4.48
N ILE A 53 -0.30 -1.16 4.23
CA ILE A 53 -1.70 -1.46 3.99
C ILE A 53 -2.51 -1.32 5.29
N TYR A 54 -1.95 -1.72 6.44
CA TYR A 54 -2.59 -1.54 7.73
C TYR A 54 -2.83 -0.07 8.05
N ASN A 55 -1.86 0.80 7.80
CA ASN A 55 -2.03 2.26 8.00
C ASN A 55 -3.15 2.85 7.12
N MET A 56 -3.46 2.24 5.98
CA MET A 56 -4.54 2.67 5.10
C MET A 56 -5.90 2.09 5.50
N THR A 57 -5.95 0.85 6.00
CA THR A 57 -7.20 0.13 6.28
C THR A 57 -7.64 0.25 7.74
N LEU A 58 -6.68 0.44 8.65
CA LEU A 58 -6.84 0.40 10.11
C LEU A 58 -7.58 -0.86 10.59
N ASN A 59 -7.42 -1.97 9.84
CA ASN A 59 -8.04 -3.25 10.14
C ASN A 59 -7.07 -4.39 9.83
N HIS A 60 -6.79 -5.24 10.82
CA HIS A 60 -5.81 -6.31 10.72
C HIS A 60 -6.17 -7.38 9.68
N SER A 61 -7.45 -7.79 9.62
CA SER A 61 -7.90 -8.80 8.66
C SER A 61 -7.81 -8.27 7.24
N ASP A 62 -8.37 -7.07 6.98
CA ASP A 62 -8.30 -6.44 5.67
C ASP A 62 -6.83 -6.24 5.21
N ALA A 63 -5.95 -5.85 6.15
CA ALA A 63 -4.54 -5.63 5.85
C ALA A 63 -3.82 -6.95 5.49
N ALA A 64 -4.11 -8.03 6.20
CA ALA A 64 -3.53 -9.34 5.90
C ALA A 64 -3.96 -9.85 4.52
N ASP A 65 -5.26 -9.79 4.22
CA ASP A 65 -5.82 -10.23 2.95
C ASP A 65 -5.27 -9.43 1.76
N LEU A 66 -5.25 -8.10 1.89
CA LEU A 66 -4.73 -7.22 0.84
C LEU A 66 -3.21 -7.37 0.66
N THR A 67 -2.48 -7.66 1.73
CA THR A 67 -1.04 -7.96 1.63
C THR A 67 -0.81 -9.24 0.82
N GLN A 68 -1.55 -10.29 1.10
CA GLN A 68 -1.48 -11.54 0.34
C GLN A 68 -1.87 -11.32 -1.12
N GLU A 69 -2.99 -10.62 -1.39
CA GLU A 69 -3.42 -10.29 -2.76
C GLU A 69 -2.37 -9.46 -3.51
N THR A 70 -1.70 -8.53 -2.82
CA THR A 70 -0.61 -7.73 -3.38
C THR A 70 0.52 -8.61 -3.90
N PHE A 71 0.98 -9.60 -3.11
CA PHE A 71 2.04 -10.51 -3.53
C PHE A 71 1.60 -11.46 -4.64
N VAL A 72 0.37 -11.97 -4.60
CA VAL A 72 -0.18 -12.78 -5.70
C VAL A 72 -0.20 -11.99 -7.01
N LYS A 73 -0.63 -10.73 -6.96
CA LYS A 73 -0.66 -9.85 -8.14
C LYS A 73 0.74 -9.47 -8.61
N ALA A 74 1.65 -9.22 -7.68
CA ALA A 74 3.05 -8.98 -7.98
C ALA A 74 3.69 -10.19 -8.66
N PHE A 75 3.50 -11.41 -8.15
CA PHE A 75 4.00 -12.63 -8.77
C PHE A 75 3.51 -12.80 -10.20
N ARG A 76 2.21 -12.61 -10.43
CA ARG A 76 1.61 -12.73 -11.79
C ARG A 76 2.11 -11.68 -12.77
N SER A 77 2.65 -10.57 -12.29
CA SER A 77 3.09 -9.44 -13.13
C SER A 77 4.59 -9.16 -13.07
N ILE A 78 5.37 -9.95 -12.34
CA ILE A 78 6.80 -9.70 -12.15
C ILE A 78 7.60 -9.75 -13.47
N SER A 79 7.20 -10.58 -14.41
CA SER A 79 7.80 -10.63 -15.76
C SER A 79 7.69 -9.30 -16.53
N LYS A 80 6.73 -8.44 -16.13
CA LYS A 80 6.52 -7.11 -16.73
C LYS A 80 7.28 -5.99 -15.97
N PHE A 81 7.97 -6.33 -14.90
CA PHE A 81 8.74 -5.36 -14.13
C PHE A 81 9.98 -4.90 -14.90
N LYS A 82 9.96 -3.66 -15.38
CA LYS A 82 11.00 -3.09 -16.26
C LYS A 82 12.21 -2.49 -15.52
N ARG A 83 12.32 -2.65 -14.19
CA ARG A 83 13.40 -2.11 -13.34
C ARG A 83 13.63 -0.57 -13.47
N LYS A 84 12.58 0.20 -13.85
CA LYS A 84 12.64 1.67 -13.89
C LYS A 84 12.54 2.32 -12.51
N SER A 85 12.24 1.54 -11.47
CA SER A 85 12.19 1.92 -10.05
C SER A 85 12.72 0.77 -9.22
N SER A 86 12.93 0.99 -7.89
CA SER A 86 13.19 -0.14 -7.00
C SER A 86 12.03 -1.14 -7.02
N PHE A 87 12.32 -2.42 -6.73
CA PHE A 87 11.29 -3.45 -6.65
C PHE A 87 10.22 -3.07 -5.61
N PHE A 88 10.65 -2.54 -4.45
CA PHE A 88 9.71 -2.12 -3.42
C PHE A 88 8.77 -1.00 -3.90
N THR A 89 9.26 -0.02 -4.64
CA THR A 89 8.42 1.05 -5.20
C THR A 89 7.36 0.49 -6.15
N TRP A 90 7.71 -0.48 -6.97
CA TRP A 90 6.78 -1.14 -7.87
C TRP A 90 5.73 -1.97 -7.10
N LEU A 91 6.17 -2.76 -6.10
CA LEU A 91 5.30 -3.54 -5.22
C LEU A 91 4.34 -2.63 -4.44
N TYR A 92 4.85 -1.52 -3.90
CA TYR A 92 4.08 -0.50 -3.18
C TYR A 92 2.92 0.04 -4.03
N ARG A 93 3.16 0.35 -5.31
CA ARG A 93 2.10 0.80 -6.23
C ARG A 93 1.00 -0.25 -6.40
N ILE A 94 1.35 -1.52 -6.47
CA ILE A 94 0.37 -2.62 -6.56
C ILE A 94 -0.48 -2.64 -5.29
N GLY A 95 0.15 -2.64 -4.11
CA GLY A 95 -0.52 -2.70 -2.82
C GLY A 95 -1.44 -1.51 -2.56
N VAL A 96 -0.93 -0.29 -2.79
CA VAL A 96 -1.72 0.94 -2.62
C VAL A 96 -2.93 0.96 -3.56
N ASN A 97 -2.77 0.64 -4.83
CA ASN A 97 -3.88 0.61 -5.79
C ASN A 97 -4.96 -0.43 -5.42
N LEU A 98 -4.54 -1.62 -4.94
CA LEU A 98 -5.47 -2.63 -4.44
C LEU A 98 -6.23 -2.11 -3.22
N THR A 99 -5.52 -1.54 -2.27
CA THR A 99 -6.11 -1.02 -1.03
C THR A 99 -7.09 0.12 -1.31
N LEU A 100 -6.74 1.07 -2.17
CA LEU A 100 -7.66 2.17 -2.57
C LEU A 100 -8.92 1.63 -3.24
N THR A 101 -8.77 0.64 -4.13
CA THR A 101 -9.91 0.00 -4.81
C THR A 101 -10.80 -0.73 -3.79
N PHE A 102 -10.21 -1.44 -2.84
CA PHE A 102 -10.92 -2.11 -1.76
C PHE A 102 -11.69 -1.12 -0.87
N LEU A 103 -11.04 -0.05 -0.42
CA LEU A 103 -11.65 0.98 0.43
C LEU A 103 -12.82 1.68 -0.27
N LYS A 104 -12.67 1.99 -1.58
CA LYS A 104 -13.76 2.54 -2.39
C LYS A 104 -14.97 1.59 -2.46
N ARG A 105 -14.72 0.29 -2.70
CA ARG A 105 -15.79 -0.73 -2.72
C ARG A 105 -16.44 -0.90 -1.36
N LYS A 106 -15.66 -0.93 -0.27
CA LYS A 106 -16.15 -1.07 1.10
C LYS A 106 -17.04 0.11 1.50
N ARG A 107 -16.65 1.34 1.11
CA ARG A 107 -17.46 2.55 1.32
C ARG A 107 -18.77 2.48 0.56
N ASN A 108 -18.74 2.11 -0.71
CA ASN A 108 -19.94 2.02 -1.52
C ASN A 108 -20.91 0.95 -0.99
N ARG A 109 -20.41 -0.23 -0.55
CA ARG A 109 -21.27 -1.27 0.06
C ARG A 109 -21.98 -0.78 1.33
N LYS A 110 -21.28 -0.03 2.19
CA LYS A 110 -21.90 0.57 3.38
C LYS A 110 -23.00 1.55 3.02
N PHE A 111 -22.83 2.31 1.95
CA PHE A 111 -23.82 3.26 1.47
C PHE A 111 -25.07 2.54 0.94
N PHE A 112 -24.90 1.53 0.08
CA PHE A 112 -26.03 0.72 -0.43
C PHE A 112 -26.75 -0.06 0.67
N SER A 113 -26.03 -0.64 1.63
CA SER A 113 -26.63 -1.35 2.76
C SER A 113 -27.42 -0.40 3.66
N PHE A 114 -26.99 0.84 3.83
CA PHE A 114 -27.72 1.85 4.58
C PHE A 114 -28.99 2.30 3.86
N GLU A 115 -28.92 2.56 2.55
CA GLU A 115 -30.10 2.90 1.73
C GLU A 115 -31.11 1.76 1.70
N GLN A 116 -30.66 0.50 1.60
CA GLN A 116 -31.55 -0.66 1.59
C GLN A 116 -32.22 -0.88 2.95
N PHE A 117 -31.51 -0.63 4.06
CA PHE A 117 -32.08 -0.78 5.41
C PHE A 117 -33.03 0.36 5.78
N PHE A 118 -32.79 1.59 5.29
CA PHE A 118 -33.65 2.74 5.53
C PHE A 118 -34.70 2.96 4.43
N GLY A 119 -34.45 2.47 3.22
CA GLY A 119 -35.38 2.58 2.08
C GLY A 119 -36.67 1.76 2.28
N ASP A 120 -36.57 0.58 2.90
CA ASP A 120 -37.71 -0.24 3.25
C ASP A 120 -38.52 0.30 4.46
N SER A 121 -37.87 1.10 5.32
CA SER A 121 -38.53 1.74 6.47
C SER A 121 -39.21 3.07 6.12
N LEU A 122 -38.92 3.64 4.96
CA LEU A 122 -39.47 4.97 4.55
C LEU A 122 -40.73 4.86 3.68
N ASN A 123 -41.23 3.64 3.45
CA ASN A 123 -42.52 3.45 2.72
C ASN A 123 -43.76 3.55 3.61
N GLU A 124 -43.61 3.75 4.93
CA GLU A 124 -44.74 4.11 5.80
C GLU A 124 -44.44 5.42 6.53
N GLY A 125 -44.85 6.50 5.86
CA GLY A 125 -45.26 7.79 6.41
C GLY A 125 -44.42 8.38 7.57
N GLN A 126 -43.39 9.11 7.26
CA GLN A 126 -43.15 10.46 7.80
C GLN A 126 -41.82 11.02 7.28
N LYS A 127 -41.90 12.12 6.56
CA LYS A 127 -40.76 12.99 6.24
C LYS A 127 -40.13 13.50 7.53
N GLY A 128 -39.05 12.87 7.95
CA GLY A 128 -38.13 13.36 8.97
C GLY A 128 -36.86 13.86 8.26
N GLU A 129 -36.99 14.91 7.48
CA GLU A 129 -35.85 15.80 7.16
C GLU A 129 -35.35 16.34 8.48
N LEU A 130 -34.06 16.10 8.83
CA LEU A 130 -33.21 17.05 9.57
C LEU A 130 -31.96 16.45 10.26
N ALA A 131 -31.72 15.13 10.28
CA ALA A 131 -30.53 14.63 11.00
C ALA A 131 -29.40 14.11 10.11
N SER A 132 -29.64 13.84 8.83
CA SER A 132 -28.60 13.25 7.94
C SER A 132 -27.75 14.30 7.21
N ASN A 133 -28.24 15.53 7.06
CA ASN A 133 -27.53 16.56 6.30
C ASN A 133 -26.36 17.20 7.08
N GLU A 134 -26.46 17.35 8.40
CA GLU A 134 -25.37 17.96 9.17
C GLU A 134 -24.16 17.04 9.33
N ILE A 135 -24.37 15.74 9.53
CA ILE A 135 -23.27 14.78 9.66
C ILE A 135 -22.57 14.55 8.31
N ASN A 136 -23.31 14.55 7.21
CA ASN A 136 -22.74 14.45 5.87
C ASN A 136 -22.05 15.75 5.44
N SER A 137 -22.57 16.90 5.80
CA SER A 137 -21.97 18.19 5.52
C SER A 137 -20.64 18.37 6.25
N ALA A 138 -20.58 18.11 7.56
CA ALA A 138 -19.35 18.20 8.36
C ALA A 138 -18.27 17.22 7.88
N LYS A 139 -18.64 15.96 7.56
CA LYS A 139 -17.72 15.00 6.96
C LYS A 139 -17.25 15.37 5.56
N SER A 140 -18.15 15.93 4.74
CA SER A 140 -17.80 16.40 3.39
C SER A 140 -16.83 17.59 3.47
N THR A 141 -17.06 18.52 4.39
CA THR A 141 -16.17 19.67 4.61
C THR A 141 -14.79 19.22 5.10
N MET A 142 -14.74 18.32 6.08
CA MET A 142 -13.47 17.77 6.60
C MET A 142 -12.70 16.96 5.54
N LEU A 143 -13.40 16.22 4.69
CA LEU A 143 -12.79 15.49 3.56
C LEU A 143 -12.28 16.45 2.48
N ASN A 144 -13.01 17.54 2.21
CA ASN A 144 -12.59 18.55 1.26
C ASN A 144 -11.36 19.32 1.77
N GLU A 145 -11.35 19.71 3.05
CA GLU A 145 -10.18 20.34 3.67
C GLU A 145 -8.95 19.44 3.68
N LEU A 146 -9.14 18.13 3.94
CA LEU A 146 -8.06 17.14 3.86
C LEU A 146 -7.56 16.99 2.43
N HIS A 147 -8.47 16.99 1.45
CA HIS A 147 -8.14 16.91 0.03
C HIS A 147 -7.37 18.16 -0.46
N GLU A 148 -7.77 19.35 0.00
CA GLU A 148 -7.06 20.59 -0.31
C GLU A 148 -5.66 20.61 0.32
N LYS A 149 -5.53 20.25 1.60
CA LYS A 149 -4.22 20.14 2.27
C LYS A 149 -3.32 19.09 1.65
N LEU A 150 -3.89 17.96 1.21
CA LEU A 150 -3.14 16.94 0.50
C LEU A 150 -2.68 17.42 -0.88
N ASN A 151 -3.54 18.09 -1.63
CA ASN A 151 -3.19 18.68 -2.92
C ASN A 151 -2.15 19.80 -2.76
N GLU A 152 -2.26 20.63 -1.74
CA GLU A 152 -1.26 21.65 -1.42
C GLU A 152 0.10 21.02 -1.06
N ALA A 153 0.11 19.96 -0.26
CA ALA A 153 1.32 19.21 0.06
C ALA A 153 1.94 18.55 -1.19
N LEU A 154 1.11 17.99 -2.08
CA LEU A 154 1.54 17.39 -3.34
C LEU A 154 2.08 18.42 -4.34
N THR A 155 1.54 19.65 -4.35
CA THR A 155 2.07 20.73 -5.21
C THR A 155 3.41 21.26 -4.73
N ARG A 156 3.72 21.14 -3.44
CA ARG A 156 5.04 21.48 -2.87
C ARG A 156 6.11 20.42 -3.14
N LEU A 157 5.73 19.21 -3.59
CA LEU A 157 6.66 18.18 -3.99
C LEU A 157 7.21 18.45 -5.38
N SER A 158 8.53 18.29 -5.56
CA SER A 158 9.14 18.38 -6.90
C SER A 158 8.54 17.34 -7.84
N ASP A 159 8.50 17.62 -9.15
CA ASP A 159 7.93 16.74 -10.18
C ASP A 159 8.43 15.30 -10.11
N LYS A 160 9.69 15.11 -9.69
CA LYS A 160 10.28 13.79 -9.44
C LYS A 160 9.60 13.00 -8.31
N HIS A 161 9.14 13.65 -7.28
CA HIS A 161 8.47 13.02 -6.14
C HIS A 161 6.97 12.89 -6.38
N ARG A 162 6.36 13.80 -7.14
CA ARG A 162 4.96 13.75 -7.54
C ARG A 162 4.59 12.50 -8.35
N THR A 163 5.49 12.07 -9.24
CA THR A 163 5.31 10.85 -10.05
C THR A 163 5.36 9.55 -9.23
N ILE A 164 5.84 9.59 -7.99
CA ILE A 164 5.95 8.43 -7.09
C ILE A 164 4.68 8.26 -6.23
N VAL A 165 3.95 9.35 -6.00
CA VAL A 165 2.78 9.38 -5.09
C VAL A 165 1.45 9.17 -5.85
N ILE A 166 1.43 9.38 -7.17
CA ILE A 166 0.31 9.12 -8.06
C ILE A 166 0.55 7.82 -8.83
#